data_354600ef1a1e7aab2638c5a3ed160216
#
_entry.id   354600ef1a1e7aab2638c5a3ed160216
#
_cell.length_a   1.000
_cell.length_b   1.000
_cell.length_c   1.000
_cell.angle_alpha   90.00
_cell.angle_beta   90.00
_cell.angle_gamma   90.00
#
_symmetry.space_group_name_H-M   'P 1'
#
loop_
_entity.id
_entity.type
_entity.pdbx_description
1 polymer ?
#
loop_
_entity_poly.entity_id
_entity_poly.type
_entity_poly.pdbx_seq_one_letter_code
_entity_poly.pdbx_strand_id
1 'polypeptide(L)'
;MSLYIDLYYRTLLAAAEYDFDSFYLYIERDRLKSERFYEPRRDKLKQVSDALMDIEYNPELRELFLHTPPRIGKSQLITGYVSWHCAKDSEHSNLYVTHKEDLGGAFLDGVLEIWTDPTYRFHDVFPRTKIASTNAKSHKVNLDRDKKYATLSGKGLESGLNGEYDAYGLLILDDILEGVQDVLSADVLKRKRTIYQNNAL
;
A
#
# COMPACT_ATOMS: atom_id res chain seq x y z
N MET A 1 -23.87 1.98 23.42
CA MET A 1 -22.41 1.73 23.27
C MET A 1 -21.74 2.23 24.53
N SER A 2 -20.76 1.50 25.11
CA SER A 2 -20.11 1.95 26.34
C SER A 2 -19.28 3.21 26.10
N LEU A 3 -19.26 4.16 27.05
CA LEU A 3 -18.46 5.38 27.02
C LEU A 3 -16.95 5.08 26.72
N TYR A 4 -16.44 3.96 27.21
CA TYR A 4 -15.06 3.52 26.95
C TYR A 4 -14.80 3.18 25.49
N ILE A 5 -15.77 2.56 24.80
CA ILE A 5 -15.65 2.21 23.37
C ILE A 5 -15.65 3.50 22.53
N ASP A 6 -16.50 4.46 22.85
CA ASP A 6 -16.54 5.75 22.15
C ASP A 6 -15.22 6.51 22.34
N LEU A 7 -14.71 6.59 23.58
CA LEU A 7 -13.43 7.24 23.87
C LEU A 7 -12.26 6.56 23.13
N TYR A 8 -12.23 5.23 23.10
CA TYR A 8 -11.21 4.47 22.38
C TYR A 8 -11.18 4.83 20.89
N TYR A 9 -12.33 4.80 20.20
CA TYR A 9 -12.37 5.15 18.78
C TYR A 9 -12.10 6.63 18.50
N ARG A 10 -12.44 7.54 19.40
CA ARG A 10 -12.03 8.96 19.29
C ARG A 10 -10.53 9.12 19.40
N THR A 11 -9.89 8.37 20.28
CA THR A 11 -8.43 8.38 20.43
C THR A 11 -7.76 7.85 19.17
N LEU A 12 -8.25 6.74 18.61
CA LEU A 12 -7.74 6.22 17.35
C LEU A 12 -7.91 7.23 16.21
N LEU A 13 -9.09 7.85 16.07
CA LEU A 13 -9.33 8.85 15.03
C LEU A 13 -8.36 10.03 15.14
N ALA A 14 -8.13 10.53 16.34
CA ALA A 14 -7.22 11.65 16.58
C ALA A 14 -5.76 11.34 16.19
N ALA A 15 -5.36 10.07 16.25
CA ALA A 15 -4.01 9.62 15.87
C ALA A 15 -3.93 9.12 14.41
N ALA A 16 -5.04 8.72 13.80
CA ALA A 16 -5.08 7.96 12.56
C ALA A 16 -4.40 8.64 11.36
N GLU A 17 -4.38 9.96 11.30
CA GLU A 17 -3.70 10.70 10.23
C GLU A 17 -2.17 10.54 10.32
N TYR A 18 -1.63 10.34 11.52
CA TYR A 18 -0.19 10.32 11.81
C TYR A 18 0.34 8.96 12.24
N ASP A 19 -0.53 8.02 12.60
CA ASP A 19 -0.19 6.68 13.09
C ASP A 19 -0.96 5.60 12.34
N PHE A 20 -0.24 4.80 11.57
CA PHE A 20 -0.82 3.76 10.72
C PHE A 20 -1.53 2.65 11.51
N ASP A 21 -1.04 2.28 12.68
CA ASP A 21 -1.70 1.31 13.56
C ASP A 21 -3.09 1.80 13.98
N SER A 22 -3.17 3.05 14.43
CA SER A 22 -4.43 3.72 14.79
C SER A 22 -5.36 3.87 13.59
N PHE A 23 -4.81 4.21 12.41
CA PHE A 23 -5.56 4.31 11.17
C PHE A 23 -6.25 2.99 10.85
N TYR A 24 -5.51 1.89 10.79
CA TYR A 24 -6.07 0.62 10.37
C TYR A 24 -7.12 0.09 11.36
N LEU A 25 -6.86 0.21 12.67
CA LEU A 25 -7.84 -0.13 13.70
C LEU A 25 -9.11 0.72 13.60
N TYR A 26 -8.96 2.00 13.26
CA TYR A 26 -10.10 2.91 13.17
C TYR A 26 -10.96 2.65 11.94
N ILE A 27 -10.36 2.52 10.76
CA ILE A 27 -11.13 2.41 9.52
C ILE A 27 -11.97 1.11 9.46
N GLU A 28 -11.53 0.04 10.12
CA GLU A 28 -12.26 -1.24 10.19
C GLU A 28 -13.31 -1.29 11.31
N ARG A 29 -13.50 -0.23 12.10
CA ARG A 29 -14.34 -0.27 13.32
C ARG A 29 -15.78 -0.70 13.10
N ASP A 30 -16.37 -0.33 11.96
CA ASP A 30 -17.77 -0.62 11.63
C ASP A 30 -17.93 -1.92 10.81
N ARG A 31 -16.84 -2.53 10.37
CA ARG A 31 -16.86 -3.84 9.71
C ARG A 31 -17.22 -4.95 10.70
N LEU A 32 -17.87 -5.99 10.21
CA LEU A 32 -18.10 -7.20 11.00
C LEU A 32 -16.77 -7.76 11.51
N LYS A 33 -16.71 -8.27 12.73
CA LYS A 33 -15.47 -8.82 13.31
C LYS A 33 -14.80 -9.88 12.43
N SER A 34 -15.60 -10.68 11.71
CA SER A 34 -15.12 -11.69 10.75
C SER A 34 -14.49 -11.10 9.48
N GLU A 35 -14.80 -9.84 9.17
CA GLU A 35 -14.31 -9.12 7.99
C GLU A 35 -13.13 -8.19 8.30
N ARG A 36 -12.85 -7.96 9.58
CA ARG A 36 -11.69 -7.17 9.99
C ARG A 36 -10.42 -7.93 9.70
N PHE A 37 -9.53 -7.27 8.99
CA PHE A 37 -8.23 -7.84 8.65
C PHE A 37 -7.20 -7.58 9.76
N TYR A 38 -7.04 -6.33 10.18
CA TYR A 38 -5.91 -5.89 11.00
C TYR A 38 -6.08 -6.23 12.47
N GLU A 39 -7.21 -5.87 13.09
CA GLU A 39 -7.44 -6.10 14.52
C GLU A 39 -7.12 -7.53 14.98
N PRO A 40 -7.62 -8.61 14.33
CA PRO A 40 -7.34 -9.97 14.75
C PRO A 40 -5.91 -10.46 14.46
N ARG A 41 -5.14 -9.72 13.68
CA ARG A 41 -3.75 -10.05 13.30
C ARG A 41 -2.73 -9.08 13.88
N ARG A 42 -3.18 -8.08 14.60
CA ARG A 42 -2.36 -6.99 15.10
C ARG A 42 -1.13 -7.47 15.86
N ASP A 43 -1.25 -8.46 16.74
CA ASP A 43 -0.13 -9.01 17.50
C ASP A 43 1.01 -9.53 16.61
N LYS A 44 0.68 -10.02 15.41
CA LYS A 44 1.66 -10.54 14.45
C LYS A 44 2.16 -9.47 13.49
N LEU A 45 1.35 -8.47 13.20
CA LEU A 45 1.63 -7.45 12.19
C LEU A 45 2.16 -6.15 12.79
N LYS A 46 2.07 -5.95 14.10
CA LYS A 46 2.47 -4.70 14.76
C LYS A 46 3.93 -4.34 14.50
N GLN A 47 4.84 -5.32 14.55
CA GLN A 47 6.26 -5.06 14.23
C GLN A 47 6.46 -4.58 12.79
N VAL A 48 5.68 -5.13 11.83
CA VAL A 48 5.74 -4.68 10.44
C VAL A 48 5.15 -3.28 10.31
N SER A 49 4.04 -3.03 11.00
CA SER A 49 3.42 -1.70 11.07
C SER A 49 4.39 -0.65 11.64
N ASP A 50 5.12 -0.99 12.71
CA ASP A 50 6.12 -0.09 13.31
C ASP A 50 7.28 0.18 12.35
N ALA A 51 7.78 -0.83 11.64
CA ALA A 51 8.82 -0.65 10.63
C ALA A 51 8.35 0.22 9.45
N LEU A 52 7.07 0.12 9.06
CA LEU A 52 6.47 1.01 8.06
C LEU A 52 6.36 2.45 8.57
N MET A 53 6.10 2.64 9.85
CA MET A 53 6.13 3.97 10.48
C MET A 53 7.55 4.54 10.57
N ASP A 54 8.53 3.69 10.84
CA ASP A 54 9.93 4.12 10.87
C ASP A 54 10.38 4.62 9.50
N ILE A 55 10.08 3.92 8.40
CA ILE A 55 10.45 4.39 7.06
C ILE A 55 9.65 5.63 6.64
N GLU A 56 8.44 5.80 7.12
CA GLU A 56 7.59 6.96 6.82
C GLU A 56 8.15 8.26 7.42
N TYR A 57 8.71 8.19 8.63
CA TYR A 57 9.08 9.40 9.39
C TYR A 57 10.59 9.56 9.63
N ASN A 58 11.39 8.52 9.42
CA ASN A 58 12.83 8.64 9.60
C ASN A 58 13.53 8.88 8.26
N PRO A 59 14.01 10.10 7.98
CA PRO A 59 14.63 10.47 6.71
C PRO A 59 15.97 9.74 6.43
N GLU A 60 16.55 9.11 7.43
CA GLU A 60 17.76 8.31 7.28
C GLU A 60 17.47 6.90 6.75
N LEU A 61 16.23 6.42 6.88
CA LEU A 61 15.79 5.13 6.35
C LEU A 61 15.21 5.32 4.94
N ARG A 62 15.90 4.76 3.95
CA ARG A 62 15.49 4.86 2.55
C ARG A 62 14.94 3.56 1.99
N GLU A 63 15.24 2.45 2.64
CA GLU A 63 14.87 1.11 2.19
C GLU A 63 14.38 0.28 3.37
N LEU A 64 13.32 -0.49 3.15
CA LEU A 64 12.78 -1.45 4.11
C LEU A 64 12.61 -2.81 3.44
N PHE A 65 13.28 -3.83 3.95
CA PHE A 65 13.13 -5.21 3.51
C PHE A 65 12.25 -5.99 4.48
N LEU A 66 11.07 -6.40 4.02
CA LEU A 66 10.10 -7.14 4.82
C LEU A 66 10.15 -8.64 4.51
N HIS A 67 10.73 -9.41 5.42
CA HIS A 67 10.68 -10.86 5.39
C HIS A 67 9.71 -11.37 6.45
N THR A 68 8.63 -11.99 6.02
CA THR A 68 7.58 -12.47 6.91
C THR A 68 7.19 -13.89 6.55
N PRO A 69 6.73 -14.71 7.51
CA PRO A 69 6.13 -16.00 7.19
C PRO A 69 4.98 -15.85 6.17
N PRO A 70 4.77 -16.83 5.30
CA PRO A 70 3.66 -16.78 4.36
C PRO A 70 2.31 -16.75 5.09
N ARG A 71 1.32 -16.11 4.46
CA ARG A 71 -0.09 -16.05 4.92
C ARG A 71 -0.34 -15.32 6.24
N ILE A 72 0.61 -14.51 6.73
CA ILE A 72 0.33 -13.63 7.87
C ILE A 72 -0.49 -12.38 7.49
N GLY A 73 -0.58 -12.08 6.18
CA GLY A 73 -1.32 -10.92 5.67
C GLY A 73 -0.43 -9.73 5.25
N LYS A 74 0.86 -9.97 4.91
CA LYS A 74 1.79 -8.92 4.48
C LYS A 74 1.20 -8.04 3.37
N SER A 75 0.74 -8.61 2.27
CA SER A 75 0.25 -7.85 1.12
C SER A 75 -0.97 -7.00 1.46
N GLN A 76 -1.92 -7.53 2.26
CA GLN A 76 -3.07 -6.74 2.72
C GLN A 76 -2.65 -5.61 3.68
N LEU A 77 -1.63 -5.82 4.52
CA LEU A 77 -1.08 -4.76 5.36
C LEU A 77 -0.46 -3.64 4.50
N ILE A 78 0.30 -4.01 3.47
CA ILE A 78 0.89 -3.05 2.51
C ILE A 78 -0.19 -2.31 1.74
N THR A 79 -1.28 -2.98 1.33
CA THR A 79 -2.46 -2.32 0.72
C THR A 79 -3.02 -1.22 1.63
N GLY A 80 -3.22 -1.53 2.91
CA GLY A 80 -3.66 -0.54 3.90
C GLY A 80 -2.67 0.60 4.10
N TYR A 81 -1.37 0.28 4.19
CA TYR A 81 -0.32 1.29 4.34
C TYR A 81 -0.25 2.23 3.14
N VAL A 82 -0.28 1.70 1.92
CA VAL A 82 -0.25 2.52 0.70
C VAL A 82 -1.50 3.39 0.59
N SER A 83 -2.68 2.86 0.97
CA SER A 83 -3.90 3.66 0.97
C SER A 83 -3.82 4.85 1.94
N TRP A 84 -3.23 4.66 3.11
CA TRP A 84 -2.97 5.70 4.10
C TRP A 84 -1.91 6.71 3.65
N HIS A 85 -0.75 6.22 3.16
CA HIS A 85 0.35 7.04 2.67
C HIS A 85 -0.07 7.96 1.52
N CYS A 86 -0.76 7.42 0.51
CA CYS A 86 -1.26 8.19 -0.62
C CYS A 86 -2.28 9.27 -0.21
N ALA A 87 -3.08 9.02 0.84
CA ALA A 87 -4.06 10.00 1.33
C ALA A 87 -3.41 11.12 2.13
N LYS A 88 -2.31 10.84 2.84
CA LYS A 88 -1.51 11.87 3.54
C LYS A 88 -0.83 12.83 2.57
N ASP A 89 -0.32 12.28 1.47
CA ASP A 89 0.38 13.04 0.45
C ASP A 89 -0.05 12.57 -0.94
N SER A 90 -1.16 13.12 -1.40
CA SER A 90 -1.70 12.81 -2.73
C SER A 90 -0.87 13.40 -3.88
N GLU A 91 0.04 14.34 -3.61
CA GLU A 91 0.86 15.00 -4.62
C GLU A 91 1.99 14.11 -5.15
N HIS A 92 2.58 13.29 -4.29
CA HIS A 92 3.64 12.38 -4.71
C HIS A 92 3.09 11.17 -5.48
N SER A 93 3.88 10.71 -6.43
CA SER A 93 3.61 9.50 -7.21
C SER A 93 4.20 8.29 -6.52
N ASN A 94 3.42 7.21 -6.46
CA ASN A 94 3.79 5.94 -5.85
C ASN A 94 3.68 4.82 -6.87
N LEU A 95 4.61 3.86 -6.82
CA LEU A 95 4.67 2.76 -7.77
C LEU A 95 4.74 1.42 -7.05
N TYR A 96 3.77 0.55 -7.33
CA TYR A 96 3.77 -0.84 -6.90
C TYR A 96 4.17 -1.73 -8.07
N VAL A 97 5.21 -2.54 -7.88
CA VAL A 97 5.77 -3.43 -8.90
C VAL A 97 5.74 -4.88 -8.42
N THR A 98 5.24 -5.75 -9.26
CA THR A 98 5.20 -7.20 -9.04
C THR A 98 5.64 -7.95 -10.30
N HIS A 99 5.69 -9.28 -10.29
CA HIS A 99 6.12 -10.04 -11.47
C HIS A 99 5.11 -10.00 -12.63
N LYS A 100 3.79 -9.84 -12.36
CA LYS A 100 2.71 -9.80 -13.37
C LYS A 100 1.89 -8.52 -13.30
N GLU A 101 1.50 -8.00 -14.46
CA GLU A 101 0.67 -6.80 -14.60
C GLU A 101 -0.68 -6.94 -13.85
N ASP A 102 -1.34 -8.10 -14.00
CA ASP A 102 -2.65 -8.35 -13.36
C ASP A 102 -2.59 -8.28 -11.83
N LEU A 103 -1.47 -8.65 -11.23
CA LEU A 103 -1.28 -8.54 -9.77
C LEU A 103 -1.11 -7.08 -9.34
N GLY A 104 -0.50 -6.25 -10.19
CA GLY A 104 -0.45 -4.81 -10.00
C GLY A 104 -1.85 -4.20 -10.02
N GLY A 105 -2.71 -4.65 -10.94
CA GLY A 105 -4.12 -4.28 -10.98
C GLY A 105 -4.89 -4.70 -9.74
N ALA A 106 -4.76 -5.97 -9.34
CA ALA A 106 -5.44 -6.49 -8.14
C ALA A 106 -5.02 -5.76 -6.85
N PHE A 107 -3.75 -5.36 -6.74
CA PHE A 107 -3.29 -4.53 -5.63
C PHE A 107 -4.01 -3.17 -5.62
N LEU A 108 -4.09 -2.53 -6.79
CA LEU A 108 -4.77 -1.24 -6.93
C LEU A 108 -6.26 -1.33 -6.57
N ASP A 109 -6.94 -2.41 -7.00
CA ASP A 109 -8.34 -2.67 -6.65
C ASP A 109 -8.52 -2.79 -5.13
N GLY A 110 -7.58 -3.44 -4.43
CA GLY A 110 -7.60 -3.50 -2.96
C GLY A 110 -7.44 -2.14 -2.29
N VAL A 111 -6.60 -1.25 -2.84
CA VAL A 111 -6.46 0.13 -2.35
C VAL A 111 -7.75 0.94 -2.63
N LEU A 112 -8.31 0.80 -3.83
CA LEU A 112 -9.58 1.43 -4.20
C LEU A 112 -10.73 0.98 -3.32
N GLU A 113 -10.78 -0.31 -2.93
CA GLU A 113 -11.77 -0.82 -1.99
C GLU A 113 -11.72 -0.05 -0.66
N ILE A 114 -10.52 0.14 -0.07
CA ILE A 114 -10.38 0.90 1.17
C ILE A 114 -10.88 2.35 1.03
N TRP A 115 -10.65 2.98 -0.12
CA TRP A 115 -11.06 4.35 -0.37
C TRP A 115 -12.54 4.52 -0.68
N THR A 116 -13.22 3.48 -1.21
CA THR A 116 -14.59 3.61 -1.75
C THR A 116 -15.64 2.81 -1.01
N ASP A 117 -15.27 1.70 -0.36
CA ASP A 117 -16.23 0.89 0.40
C ASP A 117 -16.64 1.63 1.69
N PRO A 118 -17.94 1.97 1.85
CA PRO A 118 -18.43 2.72 3.01
C PRO A 118 -18.31 1.96 4.34
N THR A 119 -18.04 0.65 4.31
CA THR A 119 -17.76 -0.14 5.52
C THR A 119 -16.40 0.17 6.12
N TYR A 120 -15.46 0.69 5.31
CA TYR A 120 -14.27 1.35 5.80
C TYR A 120 -14.57 2.81 6.14
N ARG A 121 -14.12 3.25 7.29
CA ARG A 121 -14.30 4.64 7.76
C ARG A 121 -13.16 5.54 7.29
N PHE A 122 -12.68 5.31 6.06
CA PHE A 122 -11.55 6.02 5.48
C PHE A 122 -11.75 7.54 5.46
N HIS A 123 -12.91 8.00 5.02
CA HIS A 123 -13.20 9.45 4.91
C HIS A 123 -13.44 10.14 6.26
N ASP A 124 -13.57 9.41 7.37
CA ASP A 124 -13.55 10.02 8.70
C ASP A 124 -12.13 10.53 9.02
N VAL A 125 -11.09 9.84 8.53
CA VAL A 125 -9.69 10.23 8.71
C VAL A 125 -9.25 11.24 7.64
N PHE A 126 -9.61 10.98 6.38
CA PHE A 126 -9.23 11.80 5.23
C PHE A 126 -10.46 12.37 4.51
N PRO A 127 -11.18 13.33 5.13
CA PRO A 127 -12.48 13.81 4.62
C PRO A 127 -12.37 14.62 3.31
N ARG A 128 -11.19 15.09 2.95
CA ARG A 128 -10.96 15.90 1.75
C ARG A 128 -10.45 15.09 0.57
N THR A 129 -9.91 13.90 0.81
CA THR A 129 -9.35 13.03 -0.24
C THR A 129 -10.44 12.52 -1.17
N LYS A 130 -10.25 12.68 -2.47
CA LYS A 130 -11.19 12.26 -3.52
C LYS A 130 -10.44 11.56 -4.65
N ILE A 131 -11.07 10.55 -5.22
CA ILE A 131 -10.58 9.96 -6.46
C ILE A 131 -10.89 10.93 -7.61
N ALA A 132 -9.84 11.48 -8.23
CA ALA A 132 -9.97 12.38 -9.37
C ALA A 132 -10.17 11.59 -10.67
N SER A 133 -9.37 10.54 -10.86
CA SER A 133 -9.51 9.64 -12.01
C SER A 133 -8.93 8.26 -11.73
N THR A 134 -9.44 7.28 -12.47
CA THR A 134 -8.93 5.91 -12.50
C THR A 134 -8.73 5.46 -13.94
N ASN A 135 -7.69 4.67 -14.19
CA ASN A 135 -7.47 4.02 -15.46
C ASN A 135 -7.19 2.53 -15.24
N ALA A 136 -8.23 1.72 -15.37
CA ALA A 136 -8.16 0.28 -15.17
C ALA A 136 -7.19 -0.40 -16.15
N LYS A 137 -7.09 0.09 -17.39
CA LYS A 137 -6.22 -0.51 -18.43
C LYS A 137 -4.73 -0.30 -18.13
N SER A 138 -4.35 0.82 -17.55
CA SER A 138 -2.95 1.14 -17.19
C SER A 138 -2.69 1.03 -15.70
N HIS A 139 -3.67 0.53 -14.92
CA HIS A 139 -3.60 0.36 -13.47
C HIS A 139 -3.08 1.62 -12.75
N LYS A 140 -3.78 2.74 -12.98
CA LYS A 140 -3.43 4.05 -12.41
C LYS A 140 -4.62 4.68 -11.70
N VAL A 141 -4.36 5.38 -10.60
CA VAL A 141 -5.33 6.19 -9.89
C VAL A 141 -4.73 7.52 -9.47
N ASN A 142 -5.48 8.60 -9.65
CA ASN A 142 -5.17 9.92 -9.15
C ASN A 142 -6.10 10.29 -8.00
N LEU A 143 -5.53 10.84 -6.94
CA LEU A 143 -6.26 11.49 -5.87
C LEU A 143 -6.24 13.01 -6.09
N ASP A 144 -7.32 13.67 -5.68
CA ASP A 144 -7.56 15.11 -5.60
C ASP A 144 -7.50 15.84 -6.95
N ARG A 145 -6.59 15.50 -7.85
CA ARG A 145 -6.49 16.06 -9.20
C ARG A 145 -5.79 15.11 -10.17
N ASP A 146 -6.02 15.28 -11.45
CA ASP A 146 -5.28 14.59 -12.49
C ASP A 146 -3.83 15.06 -12.58
N LYS A 147 -2.90 14.10 -12.69
CA LYS A 147 -1.47 14.34 -12.80
C LYS A 147 -0.84 13.51 -13.90
N LYS A 148 0.29 13.98 -14.43
CA LYS A 148 1.10 13.22 -15.41
C LYS A 148 1.55 11.88 -14.83
N TYR A 149 2.07 11.90 -13.60
CA TYR A 149 2.41 10.72 -12.84
C TYR A 149 1.33 10.51 -11.79
N ALA A 150 0.63 9.39 -11.87
CA ALA A 150 -0.50 9.12 -11.00
C ALA A 150 -0.09 9.02 -9.53
N THR A 151 -1.03 9.32 -8.63
CA THR A 151 -0.80 9.15 -7.18
C THR A 151 -0.39 7.72 -6.85
N LEU A 152 -0.99 6.73 -7.51
CA LEU A 152 -0.60 5.33 -7.38
C LEU A 152 -0.70 4.63 -8.73
N SER A 153 0.32 3.84 -9.04
CA SER A 153 0.36 2.98 -10.22
C SER A 153 0.75 1.56 -9.83
N GLY A 154 0.10 0.55 -10.44
CA GLY A 154 0.44 -0.87 -10.31
C GLY A 154 1.03 -1.39 -11.61
N LYS A 155 2.16 -2.13 -11.54
CA LYS A 155 2.86 -2.63 -12.74
C LYS A 155 3.47 -4.01 -12.56
N GLY A 156 3.56 -4.73 -13.70
CA GLY A 156 4.44 -5.89 -13.83
C GLY A 156 5.87 -5.45 -14.14
N LEU A 157 6.86 -6.09 -13.52
CA LEU A 157 8.27 -5.76 -13.72
C LEU A 157 8.71 -5.88 -15.20
N GLU A 158 8.15 -6.83 -15.93
CA GLU A 158 8.48 -7.09 -17.34
C GLU A 158 7.68 -6.22 -18.32
N SER A 159 6.65 -5.51 -17.87
CA SER A 159 5.81 -4.64 -18.72
C SER A 159 6.49 -3.33 -19.13
N GLY A 160 7.70 -3.07 -18.62
CA GLY A 160 8.47 -1.86 -18.86
C GLY A 160 8.04 -0.71 -17.95
N LEU A 161 9.02 -0.07 -17.33
CA LEU A 161 8.81 1.08 -16.42
C LEU A 161 9.24 2.40 -17.09
N ASN A 162 9.64 2.36 -18.36
CA ASN A 162 10.33 3.45 -19.05
C ASN A 162 9.46 4.69 -19.22
N GLY A 163 9.78 5.76 -18.48
CA GLY A 163 9.31 7.12 -18.71
C GLY A 163 7.82 7.43 -18.45
N GLU A 164 7.01 6.40 -18.13
CA GLU A 164 5.58 6.57 -17.87
C GLU A 164 5.25 6.59 -16.37
N TYR A 165 6.21 6.23 -15.53
CA TYR A 165 6.04 6.09 -14.09
C TYR A 165 7.13 6.86 -13.38
N ASP A 166 6.77 7.31 -12.19
CA ASP A 166 7.64 8.01 -11.27
C ASP A 166 7.29 7.55 -9.86
N ALA A 167 8.24 7.51 -8.96
CA ALA A 167 8.07 7.07 -7.58
C ALA A 167 8.75 8.07 -6.64
N TYR A 168 8.30 9.32 -6.67
CA TYR A 168 8.74 10.35 -5.73
C TYR A 168 8.34 10.04 -4.28
N GLY A 169 7.25 9.30 -4.10
CA GLY A 169 6.81 8.78 -2.80
C GLY A 169 7.41 7.40 -2.53
N LEU A 170 6.63 6.35 -2.75
CA LEU A 170 7.02 4.97 -2.49
C LEU A 170 7.27 4.19 -3.78
N LEU A 171 8.36 3.41 -3.78
CA LEU A 171 8.55 2.29 -4.70
C LEU A 171 8.39 0.99 -3.90
N ILE A 172 7.36 0.21 -4.21
CA ILE A 172 7.08 -1.06 -3.55
C ILE A 172 7.37 -2.20 -4.53
N LEU A 173 8.24 -3.12 -4.14
CA LEU A 173 8.55 -4.33 -4.89
C LEU A 173 8.00 -5.53 -4.13
N ASP A 174 6.93 -6.16 -4.65
CA ASP A 174 6.31 -7.33 -4.02
C ASP A 174 6.25 -8.49 -5.01
N ASP A 175 6.68 -9.67 -4.57
CA ASP A 175 6.68 -10.92 -5.34
C ASP A 175 7.21 -10.75 -6.78
N ILE A 176 8.38 -10.13 -6.93
CA ILE A 176 9.03 -9.90 -8.24
C ILE A 176 9.55 -11.17 -8.92
N LEU A 177 9.59 -12.29 -8.19
CA LEU A 177 9.97 -13.61 -8.69
C LEU A 177 8.73 -14.51 -8.75
N GLU A 178 8.47 -15.14 -9.90
CA GLU A 178 7.24 -15.94 -10.13
C GLU A 178 7.25 -17.30 -9.40
N GLY A 179 8.37 -17.73 -8.86
CA GLY A 179 8.45 -18.98 -8.10
C GLY A 179 9.85 -19.55 -7.98
N VAL A 180 9.94 -20.79 -7.50
CA VAL A 180 11.21 -21.47 -7.22
C VAL A 180 12.09 -21.58 -8.48
N GLN A 181 11.52 -21.75 -9.66
CA GLN A 181 12.27 -21.85 -10.92
C GLN A 181 13.00 -20.55 -11.24
N ASP A 182 12.38 -19.40 -10.99
CA ASP A 182 13.03 -18.09 -11.17
C ASP A 182 14.22 -17.93 -10.20
N VAL A 183 14.06 -18.38 -8.96
CA VAL A 183 15.11 -18.31 -7.94
C VAL A 183 16.29 -19.22 -8.29
N LEU A 184 16.05 -20.38 -8.92
CA LEU A 184 17.06 -21.35 -9.30
C LEU A 184 17.76 -21.01 -10.63
N SER A 185 17.20 -20.08 -11.43
CA SER A 185 17.75 -19.69 -12.72
C SER A 185 18.61 -18.44 -12.60
N ALA A 186 19.93 -18.60 -12.71
CA ALA A 186 20.86 -17.47 -12.68
C ALA A 186 20.60 -16.44 -13.79
N ASP A 187 20.14 -16.89 -14.97
CA ASP A 187 19.83 -16.02 -16.10
C ASP A 187 18.58 -15.18 -15.83
N VAL A 188 17.53 -15.79 -15.25
CA VAL A 188 16.30 -15.07 -14.86
C VAL A 188 16.59 -14.04 -13.78
N LEU A 189 17.35 -14.41 -12.74
CA LEU A 189 17.75 -13.49 -11.69
C LEU A 189 18.58 -12.31 -12.24
N LYS A 190 19.54 -12.59 -13.12
CA LYS A 190 20.34 -11.56 -13.78
C LYS A 190 19.47 -10.63 -14.61
N ARG A 191 18.53 -11.17 -15.42
CA ARG A 191 17.61 -10.38 -16.23
C ARG A 191 16.74 -9.47 -15.34
N LYS A 192 16.10 -10.01 -14.33
CA LYS A 192 15.22 -9.23 -13.42
C LYS A 192 16.00 -8.17 -12.64
N ARG A 193 17.24 -8.49 -12.20
CA ARG A 193 18.14 -7.50 -11.60
C ARG A 193 18.47 -6.37 -12.57
N THR A 194 18.79 -6.69 -13.82
CA THR A 194 19.09 -5.68 -14.85
C THR A 194 17.87 -4.79 -15.12
N ILE A 195 16.67 -5.36 -15.20
CA ILE A 195 15.43 -4.60 -15.37
C ILE A 195 15.25 -3.66 -14.19
N TYR A 196 15.42 -4.13 -12.96
CA TYR A 196 15.34 -3.30 -11.75
C TYR A 196 16.38 -2.16 -11.79
N GLN A 197 17.65 -2.48 -12.04
CA GLN A 197 18.72 -1.48 -12.07
C GLN A 197 18.52 -0.40 -13.14
N ASN A 198 17.96 -0.78 -14.29
CA ASN A 198 17.75 0.17 -15.40
C ASN A 198 16.49 1.02 -15.26
N ASN A 199 15.54 0.64 -14.42
CA ASN A 199 14.23 1.29 -14.35
C ASN A 199 13.87 1.85 -12.97
N ALA A 200 14.56 1.43 -11.91
CA ALA A 200 14.21 1.80 -10.53
C ALA A 200 15.37 2.52 -9.79
N LEU A 201 16.52 2.67 -10.41
CA LEU A 201 17.66 3.47 -9.93
C LEU A 201 17.99 4.57 -10.95
#